data_fabd27191e560e82d0f525b92236cccb
#
_entry.id   fabd27191e560e82d0f525b92236cccb
#
_cell.length_a   1.000
_cell.length_b   1.000
_cell.length_c   1.000
_cell.angle_alpha   90.00
_cell.angle_beta   90.00
_cell.angle_gamma   90.00
#
_symmetry.space_group_name_H-M   'P 1'
#
loop_
_entity.id
_entity.type
_entity.pdbx_description
1 polymer ?
#
loop_
_entity_poly.entity_id
_entity_poly.type
_entity_poly.pdbx_seq_one_letter_code
_entity_poly.pdbx_strand_id
1 'polypeptide(L)'
;MPYAQYPLLTSNLKIIIAVRQTQITQGIEISIQPDYQEQYSNPIQEKYVYAYHVTIRNTGRSTVQLLRRHWFIYDSGNRLREVEGEGVIGQTPVIRPGERFEYNSWTEMKTTIGKMYGYYTMQRITDGAMIEAEIPEFQLVAPFIQN
;
A
#
# COMPACT_ATOMS: atom_id res chain seq x y z
N MET A 1 8.53 -8.98 9.44
CA MET A 1 8.48 -7.97 10.52
C MET A 1 7.15 -8.07 11.26
N PRO A 2 7.18 -8.17 12.57
CA PRO A 2 5.93 -8.14 13.32
C PRO A 2 5.30 -6.76 13.28
N TYR A 3 3.99 -6.70 13.14
CA TYR A 3 3.26 -5.45 13.21
C TYR A 3 3.09 -5.03 14.66
N ALA A 4 3.12 -3.72 14.90
CA ALA A 4 2.80 -3.18 16.20
C ALA A 4 1.35 -3.52 16.56
N GLN A 5 1.14 -3.95 17.78
CA GLN A 5 -0.19 -4.22 18.30
C GLN A 5 -0.71 -2.93 18.91
N TYR A 6 -1.79 -2.41 18.36
CA TYR A 6 -2.46 -1.29 18.98
C TYR A 6 -3.32 -1.79 20.13
N PRO A 7 -3.41 -1.05 21.22
CA PRO A 7 -4.37 -1.38 22.27
C PRO A 7 -5.79 -1.39 21.70
N LEU A 8 -6.69 -2.09 22.36
CA LEU A 8 -8.09 -2.12 21.96
C LEU A 8 -8.59 -0.70 21.71
N LEU A 9 -9.12 -0.51 20.52
CA LEU A 9 -9.53 0.81 20.09
C LEU A 9 -10.83 1.22 20.74
N THR A 10 -10.78 2.31 21.48
CA THR A 10 -11.96 2.93 22.06
C THR A 10 -12.46 4.09 21.22
N SER A 11 -11.67 4.49 20.22
CA SER A 11 -11.95 5.62 19.35
C SER A 11 -12.31 5.16 17.95
N ASN A 12 -13.42 5.63 17.43
CA ASN A 12 -13.82 5.37 16.04
C ASN A 12 -12.80 5.90 15.04
N LEU A 13 -12.07 6.96 15.39
CA LEU A 13 -11.04 7.52 14.51
C LEU A 13 -9.89 6.55 14.30
N LYS A 14 -9.48 5.81 15.33
CA LYS A 14 -8.46 4.79 15.20
C LYS A 14 -8.91 3.65 14.28
N ILE A 15 -10.17 3.31 14.34
CA ILE A 15 -10.75 2.32 13.43
C ILE A 15 -10.70 2.82 12.00
N ILE A 16 -10.98 4.10 11.77
CA ILE A 16 -10.96 4.70 10.43
C ILE A 16 -9.58 4.63 9.80
N ILE A 17 -8.50 4.96 10.54
CA ILE A 17 -7.15 4.90 9.97
C ILE A 17 -6.65 3.48 9.73
N ALA A 18 -7.27 2.49 10.37
CA ALA A 18 -6.98 1.08 10.13
C ALA A 18 -7.85 0.48 9.03
N VAL A 19 -8.72 1.25 8.40
CA VAL A 19 -9.62 0.76 7.35
C VAL A 19 -8.83 0.38 6.10
N ARG A 20 -9.12 -0.82 5.63
CA ARG A 20 -8.59 -1.34 4.38
C ARG A 20 -9.19 -0.58 3.20
N GLN A 21 -8.35 -0.12 2.31
CA GLN A 21 -8.77 0.52 1.07
C GLN A 21 -8.69 -0.49 -0.07
N THR A 22 -9.66 -0.44 -0.98
CA THR A 22 -9.72 -1.37 -2.11
C THR A 22 -10.12 -0.61 -3.38
N GLN A 23 -9.48 -0.96 -4.49
CA GLN A 23 -9.80 -0.41 -5.81
C GLN A 23 -9.66 -1.50 -6.87
N ILE A 24 -10.53 -1.47 -7.87
CA ILE A 24 -10.52 -2.44 -8.97
C ILE A 24 -10.27 -1.68 -10.28
N THR A 25 -9.29 -2.14 -11.03
CA THR A 25 -8.98 -1.62 -12.38
C THR A 25 -8.93 -2.80 -13.33
N GLN A 26 -9.83 -2.82 -14.31
CA GLN A 26 -9.87 -3.88 -15.34
C GLN A 26 -9.77 -5.30 -14.75
N GLY A 27 -10.52 -5.53 -13.68
CA GLY A 27 -10.56 -6.84 -13.00
C GLY A 27 -9.41 -7.08 -12.01
N ILE A 28 -8.45 -6.18 -11.91
CA ILE A 28 -7.37 -6.28 -10.91
C ILE A 28 -7.81 -5.55 -9.65
N GLU A 29 -8.00 -6.28 -8.58
CA GLU A 29 -8.42 -5.76 -7.29
C GLU A 29 -7.20 -5.59 -6.39
N ILE A 30 -6.97 -4.37 -5.94
CA ILE A 30 -5.85 -4.04 -5.04
C ILE A 30 -6.41 -3.55 -3.72
N SER A 31 -5.98 -4.19 -2.64
CA SER A 31 -6.36 -3.81 -1.28
C SER A 31 -5.12 -3.48 -0.48
N ILE A 32 -5.18 -2.41 0.29
CA ILE A 32 -4.08 -1.95 1.14
C ILE A 32 -4.56 -1.85 2.58
N GLN A 33 -3.78 -2.41 3.49
CA GLN A 33 -3.99 -2.30 4.92
C GLN A 33 -2.75 -1.68 5.55
N PRO A 34 -2.78 -0.38 5.91
CA PRO A 34 -1.65 0.25 6.59
C PRO A 34 -1.66 -0.04 8.08
N ASP A 35 -0.48 -0.01 8.69
CA ASP A 35 -0.30 -0.23 10.12
C ASP A 35 0.91 0.54 10.64
N TYR A 36 0.68 1.43 11.61
CA TYR A 36 1.74 2.22 12.22
C TYR A 36 2.66 1.31 13.05
N GLN A 37 3.97 1.49 12.88
CA GLN A 37 4.99 0.67 13.55
C GLN A 37 5.61 1.46 14.70
N GLU A 38 4.97 1.41 15.86
CA GLU A 38 5.41 2.16 17.03
C GLU A 38 6.85 1.81 17.44
N GLN A 39 7.18 0.52 17.44
CA GLN A 39 8.50 0.05 17.85
C GLN A 39 9.64 0.46 16.92
N TYR A 40 9.34 0.83 15.68
CA TYR A 40 10.33 1.28 14.70
C TYR A 40 10.27 2.77 14.47
N SER A 41 9.37 3.48 15.14
CA SER A 41 9.19 4.92 15.01
C SER A 41 9.91 5.64 16.14
N ASN A 42 10.32 6.88 15.86
CA ASN A 42 10.94 7.77 16.85
C ASN A 42 10.46 9.19 16.62
N PRO A 43 9.34 9.60 17.24
CA PRO A 43 8.77 10.93 17.04
C PRO A 43 9.72 12.09 17.38
N ILE A 44 10.63 11.89 18.34
CA ILE A 44 11.61 12.92 18.71
C ILE A 44 12.53 13.22 17.53
N GLN A 45 12.85 12.21 16.73
CA GLN A 45 13.67 12.35 15.52
C GLN A 45 12.82 12.50 14.25
N GLU A 46 11.54 12.79 14.40
CA GLU A 46 10.62 12.92 13.27
C GLU A 46 10.67 11.70 12.34
N LYS A 47 10.64 10.51 12.96
CA LYS A 47 10.66 9.25 12.24
C LYS A 47 9.38 8.48 12.52
N TYR A 48 8.54 8.35 11.50
CA TYR A 48 7.25 7.67 11.59
C TYR A 48 7.21 6.54 10.57
N VAL A 49 7.22 5.30 11.05
CA VAL A 49 7.30 4.12 10.22
C VAL A 49 5.94 3.45 10.11
N TYR A 50 5.54 3.17 8.89
CA TYR A 50 4.30 2.46 8.59
C TYR A 50 4.63 1.22 7.78
N ALA A 51 4.05 0.09 8.17
CA ALA A 51 3.98 -1.08 7.31
C ALA A 51 2.67 -1.02 6.53
N TYR A 52 2.62 -1.65 5.38
CA TYR A 52 1.38 -1.83 4.67
C TYR A 52 1.35 -3.21 4.01
N HIS A 53 0.18 -3.83 4.13
CA HIS A 53 -0.07 -5.13 3.52
C HIS A 53 -0.84 -4.92 2.23
N VAL A 54 -0.32 -5.47 1.14
CA VAL A 54 -0.92 -5.36 -0.18
C VAL A 54 -1.47 -6.72 -0.58
N THR A 55 -2.72 -6.72 -1.04
CA THR A 55 -3.34 -7.88 -1.67
C THR A 55 -3.72 -7.50 -3.10
N ILE A 56 -3.19 -8.25 -4.05
CA ILE A 56 -3.50 -8.07 -5.48
C ILE A 56 -4.24 -9.32 -5.95
N ARG A 57 -5.50 -9.16 -6.32
CA ARG A 57 -6.34 -10.27 -6.75
C ARG A 57 -6.76 -10.10 -8.19
N ASN A 58 -6.60 -11.14 -8.98
CA ASN A 58 -7.08 -11.14 -10.36
C ASN A 58 -8.52 -11.66 -10.41
N THR A 59 -9.47 -10.75 -10.52
CA THR A 59 -10.89 -11.10 -10.67
C THR A 59 -11.33 -11.12 -12.12
N GLY A 60 -10.40 -10.90 -13.04
CA GLY A 60 -10.66 -10.92 -14.48
C GLY A 60 -10.56 -12.33 -15.08
N ARG A 61 -10.48 -12.37 -16.39
CA ARG A 61 -10.48 -13.61 -17.15
C ARG A 61 -9.13 -13.96 -17.76
N SER A 62 -8.16 -13.04 -17.67
CA SER A 62 -6.84 -13.21 -18.29
C SER A 62 -5.76 -13.20 -17.24
N THR A 63 -4.74 -14.02 -17.45
CA THR A 63 -3.54 -14.01 -16.62
C THR A 63 -2.78 -12.71 -16.84
N VAL A 64 -2.30 -12.11 -15.76
CA VAL A 64 -1.49 -10.89 -15.78
C VAL A 64 -0.17 -11.11 -15.07
N GLN A 65 0.83 -10.32 -15.44
CA GLN A 65 2.12 -10.28 -14.73
C GLN A 65 2.37 -8.87 -14.25
N LEU A 66 2.69 -8.72 -12.98
CA LEU A 66 3.11 -7.44 -12.42
C LEU A 66 4.56 -7.19 -12.82
N LEU A 67 4.83 -6.10 -13.52
CA LEU A 67 6.16 -5.78 -14.01
C LEU A 67 6.82 -4.66 -13.24
N ARG A 68 6.09 -3.61 -12.88
CA ARG A 68 6.65 -2.42 -12.25
C ARG A 68 5.70 -1.84 -11.23
N ARG A 69 6.26 -1.12 -10.26
CA ARG A 69 5.52 -0.35 -9.26
C ARG A 69 5.84 1.12 -9.41
N HIS A 70 4.86 1.97 -9.11
CA HIS A 70 5.02 3.41 -9.06
C HIS A 70 4.22 3.95 -7.88
N TRP A 71 4.91 4.55 -6.91
CA TRP A 71 4.31 5.08 -5.70
C TRP A 71 4.48 6.59 -5.63
N PHE A 72 3.44 7.26 -5.19
CA PHE A 72 3.44 8.68 -4.83
C PHE A 72 3.20 8.76 -3.33
N ILE A 73 4.12 9.42 -2.63
CA ILE A 73 4.10 9.49 -1.17
C ILE A 73 4.12 10.97 -0.78
N TYR A 74 3.05 11.42 -0.15
CA TYR A 74 2.93 12.79 0.34
C TYR A 74 3.04 12.83 1.85
N ASP A 75 3.79 13.80 2.36
CA ASP A 75 3.72 14.16 3.76
C ASP A 75 2.90 15.45 3.94
N SER A 76 2.62 15.83 5.20
CA SER A 76 1.79 16.99 5.49
C SER A 76 2.44 18.33 5.13
N GLY A 77 3.71 18.34 4.75
CA GLY A 77 4.41 19.53 4.25
C GLY A 77 4.26 19.72 2.74
N ASN A 78 3.34 19.02 2.08
CA ASN A 78 3.15 19.03 0.64
C ASN A 78 4.38 18.58 -0.15
N ARG A 79 5.23 17.79 0.46
CA ARG A 79 6.38 17.23 -0.24
C ARG A 79 5.98 15.91 -0.87
N LEU A 80 6.20 15.82 -2.18
CA LEU A 80 5.97 14.61 -2.94
C LEU A 80 7.28 13.84 -3.09
N ARG A 81 7.23 12.56 -2.77
CA ARG A 81 8.30 11.63 -3.07
C ARG A 81 7.75 10.55 -3.99
N GLU A 82 8.46 10.27 -5.06
CA GLU A 82 8.10 9.20 -5.98
C GLU A 82 9.08 8.04 -5.82
N VAL A 83 8.54 6.83 -5.82
CA VAL A 83 9.34 5.60 -5.78
C VAL A 83 8.84 4.69 -6.89
N GLU A 84 9.71 4.40 -7.85
CA GLU A 84 9.36 3.45 -8.91
C GLU A 84 10.46 2.44 -9.11
N GLY A 85 10.10 1.31 -9.63
CA GLY A 85 11.06 0.25 -9.91
C GLY A 85 10.40 -1.00 -10.44
N GLU A 86 11.24 -1.96 -10.78
CA GLU A 86 10.80 -3.25 -11.29
C GLU A 86 10.21 -4.11 -10.16
N GLY A 87 9.05 -4.70 -10.41
CA GLY A 87 8.44 -5.67 -9.53
C GLY A 87 8.04 -5.14 -8.16
N VAL A 88 7.81 -6.07 -7.24
CA VAL A 88 7.52 -5.83 -5.83
C VAL A 88 8.30 -6.86 -5.01
N ILE A 89 9.00 -6.40 -3.94
CA ILE A 89 9.83 -7.27 -3.09
C ILE A 89 10.71 -8.25 -3.88
N GLY A 90 11.30 -7.78 -4.98
CA GLY A 90 12.19 -8.60 -5.82
C GLY A 90 11.48 -9.60 -6.73
N GLN A 91 10.17 -9.50 -6.92
CA GLN A 91 9.39 -10.44 -7.71
C GLN A 91 8.57 -9.72 -8.77
N THR A 92 8.33 -10.42 -9.89
CA THR A 92 7.38 -10.00 -10.93
C THR A 92 6.30 -11.07 -11.05
N PRO A 93 5.37 -11.13 -10.09
CA PRO A 93 4.46 -12.28 -9.98
C PRO A 93 3.49 -12.35 -11.14
N VAL A 94 3.23 -13.59 -11.57
CA VAL A 94 2.19 -13.94 -12.53
C VAL A 94 0.96 -14.35 -11.74
N ILE A 95 -0.16 -13.70 -12.03
CA ILE A 95 -1.40 -13.89 -11.27
C ILE A 95 -2.48 -14.36 -12.25
N ARG A 96 -2.92 -15.60 -12.08
CA ARG A 96 -3.97 -16.18 -12.91
C ARG A 96 -5.35 -15.74 -12.43
N PRO A 97 -6.40 -15.85 -13.27
CA PRO A 97 -7.76 -15.58 -12.83
C PRO A 97 -8.11 -16.33 -11.55
N GLY A 98 -8.63 -15.61 -10.56
CA GLY A 98 -8.98 -16.15 -9.25
C GLY A 98 -7.84 -16.22 -8.24
N GLU A 99 -6.60 -16.05 -8.68
CA GLU A 99 -5.44 -16.05 -7.79
C GLU A 99 -5.19 -14.66 -7.19
N ARG A 100 -4.45 -14.66 -6.10
CA ARG A 100 -3.99 -13.42 -5.46
C ARG A 100 -2.51 -13.52 -5.11
N PHE A 101 -1.87 -12.36 -5.06
CA PHE A 101 -0.51 -12.19 -4.58
C PHE A 101 -0.53 -11.21 -3.43
N GLU A 102 0.15 -11.53 -2.34
CA GLU A 102 0.18 -10.68 -1.15
C GLU A 102 1.62 -10.41 -0.74
N TYR A 103 1.87 -9.19 -0.28
CA TYR A 103 3.18 -8.86 0.27
C TYR A 103 3.05 -7.74 1.30
N ASN A 104 4.09 -7.61 2.10
CA ASN A 104 4.23 -6.51 3.06
C ASN A 104 5.40 -5.64 2.64
N SER A 105 5.25 -4.35 2.87
CA SER A 105 6.32 -3.39 2.68
C SER A 105 6.19 -2.30 3.73
N TRP A 106 7.04 -1.30 3.68
CA TRP A 106 6.98 -0.20 4.61
C TRP A 106 7.50 1.08 4.00
N THR A 107 7.15 2.17 4.69
CA THR A 107 7.62 3.50 4.35
C THR A 107 7.95 4.26 5.63
N GLU A 108 8.91 5.14 5.52
CA GLU A 108 9.25 6.07 6.60
C GLU A 108 8.78 7.46 6.22
N MET A 109 8.04 8.09 7.14
CA MET A 109 7.56 9.46 6.98
C MET A 109 8.24 10.35 7.99
N LYS A 110 8.38 11.63 7.66
CA LYS A 110 8.93 12.65 8.57
C LYS A 110 7.84 13.46 9.27
N THR A 111 6.60 13.24 8.91
CA THR A 111 5.44 13.92 9.49
C THR A 111 4.44 12.90 10.01
N THR A 112 3.57 13.33 10.91
CA THR A 112 2.58 12.47 11.57
C THR A 112 1.41 12.14 10.66
N ILE A 113 1.25 12.87 9.58
CA ILE A 113 0.15 12.69 8.63
C ILE A 113 0.73 12.67 7.22
N GLY A 114 0.27 11.72 6.43
CA GLY A 114 0.63 11.62 5.04
C GLY A 114 -0.33 10.71 4.30
N LYS A 115 -0.04 10.46 3.04
CA LYS A 115 -0.83 9.56 2.21
C LYS A 115 0.04 8.94 1.13
N MET A 116 -0.40 7.79 0.67
CA MET A 116 0.22 7.10 -0.45
C MET A 116 -0.83 6.71 -1.47
N TYR A 117 -0.44 6.70 -2.73
CA TYR A 117 -1.21 6.15 -3.84
C TYR A 117 -0.25 5.82 -4.97
N GLY A 118 -0.74 5.23 -6.01
CA GLY A 118 0.10 4.90 -7.16
C GLY A 118 -0.54 3.88 -8.08
N TYR A 119 0.30 3.15 -8.79
CA TYR A 119 -0.18 2.10 -9.67
C TYR A 119 0.88 1.04 -9.90
N TYR A 120 0.40 -0.14 -10.28
CA TYR A 120 1.26 -1.20 -10.81
C TYR A 120 1.10 -1.27 -12.31
N THR A 121 2.21 -1.38 -13.01
CA THR A 121 2.18 -1.68 -14.45
C THR A 121 2.15 -3.19 -14.60
N MET A 122 1.08 -3.69 -15.21
CA MET A 122 0.87 -5.11 -15.44
C MET A 122 0.75 -5.40 -16.93
N GLN A 123 1.11 -6.61 -17.30
CA GLN A 123 0.98 -7.07 -18.66
C GLN A 123 0.03 -8.26 -18.71
N ARG A 124 -0.96 -8.18 -19.58
CA ARG A 124 -1.82 -9.31 -19.88
C ARG A 124 -1.05 -10.29 -20.74
N ILE A 125 -0.93 -11.52 -20.28
CA ILE A 125 -0.04 -12.50 -20.93
C ILE A 125 -0.52 -12.89 -22.31
N THR A 126 -1.85 -13.00 -22.52
CA THR A 126 -2.41 -13.51 -23.76
C THR A 126 -2.14 -12.64 -24.99
N ASP A 127 -2.14 -11.32 -24.82
CA ASP A 127 -1.99 -10.39 -25.95
C ASP A 127 -0.92 -9.31 -25.72
N GLY A 128 -0.25 -9.35 -24.58
CA GLY A 128 0.79 -8.38 -24.24
C GLY A 128 0.28 -6.99 -23.89
N ALA A 129 -1.03 -6.79 -23.77
CA ALA A 129 -1.60 -5.49 -23.44
C ALA A 129 -1.16 -5.04 -22.04
N MET A 130 -0.82 -3.75 -21.93
CA MET A 130 -0.40 -3.17 -20.66
C MET A 130 -1.58 -2.61 -19.90
N ILE A 131 -1.58 -2.81 -18.59
CA ILE A 131 -2.62 -2.35 -17.68
C ILE A 131 -1.94 -1.56 -16.58
N GLU A 132 -2.43 -0.34 -16.31
CA GLU A 132 -2.04 0.38 -15.10
C GLU A 132 -3.12 0.12 -14.05
N ALA A 133 -2.83 -0.79 -13.13
CA ALA A 133 -3.73 -1.13 -12.04
C ALA A 133 -3.54 -0.14 -10.91
N GLU A 134 -4.57 0.65 -10.64
CA GLU A 134 -4.48 1.70 -9.62
C GLU A 134 -4.45 1.14 -8.21
N ILE A 135 -3.53 1.69 -7.41
CA ILE A 135 -3.46 1.42 -5.98
C ILE A 135 -4.34 2.44 -5.29
N PRO A 136 -5.31 2.01 -4.45
CA PRO A 136 -6.17 2.96 -3.76
C PRO A 136 -5.36 3.90 -2.88
N GLU A 137 -5.74 5.17 -2.84
CA GLU A 137 -5.14 6.12 -1.92
C GLU A 137 -5.45 5.70 -0.48
N PHE A 138 -4.43 5.74 0.38
CA PHE A 138 -4.61 5.44 1.80
C PHE A 138 -3.85 6.44 2.66
N GLN A 139 -4.42 6.72 3.82
CA GLN A 139 -3.88 7.68 4.77
C GLN A 139 -2.86 7.01 5.68
N LEU A 140 -1.82 7.77 6.00
CA LEU A 140 -0.81 7.41 6.99
C LEU A 140 -0.93 8.41 8.14
N VAL A 141 -1.59 7.99 9.22
CA VAL A 141 -1.84 8.87 10.38
C VAL A 141 -1.36 8.15 11.63
N ALA A 142 -0.42 8.77 12.33
CA ALA A 142 0.07 8.21 13.58
C ALA A 142 -1.06 8.19 14.62
N PRO A 143 -1.26 7.07 15.36
CA PRO A 143 -2.42 6.90 16.23
C PRO A 143 -2.56 7.98 17.32
N PHE A 144 -1.45 8.51 17.83
CA PHE A 144 -1.49 9.51 18.89
C PHE A 144 -2.03 10.87 18.42
N ILE A 145 -2.12 11.11 17.11
CA ILE A 145 -2.72 12.33 16.55
C ILE A 145 -4.24 12.32 16.75
N GLN A 146 -4.81 11.15 17.01
CA GLN A 146 -6.25 10.97 17.18
C GLN A 146 -6.77 11.34 18.56
N ASN A 147 -5.90 11.68 19.48
CA ASN A 147 -6.27 12.00 20.86
C ASN A 147 -6.75 13.45 21.00
#